data_919ee1f2be4cbee3005417dc08c3386c
#
_entry.id   919ee1f2be4cbee3005417dc08c3386c
#
_cell.length_a   1.000
_cell.length_b   1.000
_cell.length_c   1.000
_cell.angle_alpha   90.00
_cell.angle_beta   90.00
_cell.angle_gamma   90.00
#
_symmetry.space_group_name_H-M   'P 1'
#
loop_
_entity.id
_entity.type
_entity.pdbx_description
1 polymer ?
#
loop_
_entity_poly.entity_id
_entity_poly.type
_entity_poly.pdbx_seq_one_letter_code
_entity_poly.pdbx_strand_id
1 'polypeptide(L)'
;LEVAALLIGIIVFCVFITLVISKVLSVTILKGEQSGFVLELPPYRKPQILKTIVRSLLDRTLFVLGRAVAVAAPAGAIIWILANVHINDISLLKYCTDFLDPFGRFIGVDGVIIMAFVLGFPANETVIPIIIMSYMASGTLVDYSSYDQLFQLLSMNGWTITTAVCTII
;
A
#
# COMPACT_ATOMS: atom_id res chain seq x y z
N LEU A 1 -12.89 11.75 -21.04
CA LEU A 1 -11.61 12.34 -21.47
C LEU A 1 -10.97 13.12 -20.33
N GLU A 2 -11.71 13.97 -19.61
CA GLU A 2 -11.19 14.79 -18.48
C GLU A 2 -10.64 13.94 -17.33
N VAL A 3 -11.37 12.91 -16.91
CA VAL A 3 -10.93 12.01 -15.83
C VAL A 3 -9.65 11.25 -16.22
N ALA A 4 -9.54 10.80 -17.47
CA ALA A 4 -8.34 10.13 -17.95
C ALA A 4 -7.13 11.07 -18.00
N ALA A 5 -7.33 12.32 -18.43
CA ALA A 5 -6.27 13.33 -18.45
C ALA A 5 -5.79 13.67 -17.03
N LEU A 6 -6.71 13.76 -16.06
CA LEU A 6 -6.41 14.00 -14.65
C LEU A 6 -5.61 12.84 -14.07
N LEU A 7 -6.00 11.59 -14.34
CA LEU A 7 -5.28 10.39 -13.92
C LEU A 7 -3.86 10.35 -14.48
N ILE A 8 -3.68 10.63 -15.77
CA ILE A 8 -2.35 10.70 -16.40
C ILE A 8 -1.51 11.81 -15.75
N GLY A 9 -2.11 12.96 -15.49
CA GLY A 9 -1.44 14.07 -14.81
C GLY A 9 -0.92 13.69 -13.42
N ILE A 10 -1.73 13.01 -12.62
CA ILE A 10 -1.33 12.51 -11.30
C ILE A 10 -0.19 11.50 -11.42
N ILE A 11 -0.27 10.54 -12.33
CA ILE A 11 0.78 9.54 -12.51
C ILE A 11 2.11 10.19 -12.90
N VAL A 12 2.10 11.13 -13.85
CA VAL A 12 3.31 11.86 -14.27
C VAL A 12 3.89 12.67 -13.12
N PHE A 13 3.05 13.31 -12.32
CA PHE A 13 3.46 14.06 -11.14
C PHE A 13 4.10 13.17 -10.07
N CYS A 14 3.51 11.99 -9.78
CA CYS A 14 4.09 11.01 -8.86
C CYS A 14 5.45 10.49 -9.34
N VAL A 15 5.59 10.19 -10.63
CA VAL A 15 6.88 9.79 -11.23
C VAL A 15 7.92 10.90 -11.07
N PHE A 16 7.55 12.15 -11.32
CA PHE A 16 8.45 13.28 -11.17
C PHE A 16 8.92 13.44 -9.71
N ILE A 17 8.01 13.38 -8.75
CA ILE A 17 8.35 13.43 -7.32
C ILE A 17 9.30 12.29 -6.95
N THR A 18 9.02 11.07 -7.40
CA THR A 18 9.87 9.90 -7.13
C THR A 18 11.29 10.09 -7.65
N LEU A 19 11.44 10.64 -8.86
CA LEU A 19 12.76 10.94 -9.44
C LEU A 19 13.50 12.02 -8.65
N VAL A 20 12.80 13.06 -8.20
CA VAL A 20 13.40 14.14 -7.40
C VAL A 20 13.89 13.59 -6.06
N ILE A 21 13.03 12.84 -5.34
CA ILE A 21 13.38 12.22 -4.06
C ILE A 21 14.54 11.25 -4.22
N SER A 22 14.51 10.39 -5.24
CA SER A 22 15.58 9.44 -5.55
C SER A 22 16.91 10.15 -5.79
N LYS A 23 16.89 11.25 -6.53
CA LYS A 23 18.09 12.06 -6.77
C LYS A 23 18.62 12.70 -5.49
N VAL A 24 17.73 13.25 -4.66
CA VAL A 24 18.11 13.86 -3.38
C VAL A 24 18.72 12.81 -2.45
N LEU A 25 18.09 11.63 -2.31
CA LEU A 25 18.62 10.52 -1.51
C LEU A 25 19.98 10.03 -2.02
N SER A 26 20.12 9.89 -3.33
CA SER A 26 21.37 9.45 -3.97
C SER A 26 22.53 10.40 -3.71
N VAL A 27 22.27 11.71 -3.66
CA VAL A 27 23.30 12.73 -3.44
C VAL A 27 23.60 12.92 -1.94
N THR A 28 22.61 12.76 -1.07
CA THR A 28 22.75 13.07 0.37
C THR A 28 23.12 11.86 1.22
N ILE A 29 22.38 10.78 1.10
CA ILE A 29 22.46 9.62 2.00
C ILE A 29 23.18 8.45 1.35
N LEU A 30 22.88 8.16 0.08
CA LEU A 30 23.39 7.02 -0.65
C LEU A 30 24.63 7.40 -1.51
N LYS A 31 25.61 7.99 -0.90
CA LYS A 31 26.93 8.18 -1.55
C LYS A 31 27.66 6.84 -1.61
N GLY A 32 27.28 5.98 -2.54
CA GLY A 32 27.93 4.72 -2.81
C GLY A 32 28.84 4.82 -4.04
N GLU A 33 29.94 4.08 -4.05
CA GLU A 33 30.77 3.92 -5.23
C GLU A 33 29.94 3.28 -6.36
N GLN A 34 30.04 3.82 -7.56
CA GLN A 34 29.48 3.18 -8.75
C GLN A 34 30.16 1.81 -8.88
N SER A 35 29.43 0.72 -8.63
CA SER A 35 29.93 -0.62 -8.89
C SER A 35 30.22 -0.72 -10.38
N GLY A 36 31.51 -0.79 -10.73
CA GLY A 36 31.94 -1.06 -12.09
C GLY A 36 31.39 -2.41 -12.52
N PHE A 37 30.42 -2.41 -13.43
CA PHE A 37 29.85 -3.63 -13.98
C PHE A 37 30.92 -4.28 -14.89
N VAL A 38 31.68 -5.21 -14.33
CA VAL A 38 32.58 -6.05 -15.14
C VAL A 38 31.71 -7.15 -15.75
N LEU A 39 31.43 -7.02 -17.05
CA LEU A 39 30.74 -8.02 -17.84
C LEU A 39 31.67 -9.20 -18.12
N GLU A 40 31.76 -10.13 -17.20
CA GLU A 40 32.41 -11.44 -17.48
C GLU A 40 31.42 -12.28 -18.27
N LEU A 41 31.69 -12.51 -19.55
CA LEU A 41 30.91 -13.39 -20.41
C LEU A 41 31.17 -14.85 -19.99
N PRO A 42 30.20 -15.53 -19.38
CA PRO A 42 30.37 -16.93 -19.01
C PRO A 42 30.50 -17.81 -20.27
N PRO A 43 31.25 -18.92 -20.20
CA PRO A 43 31.45 -19.81 -21.35
C PRO A 43 30.07 -20.33 -21.85
N TYR A 44 29.92 -20.34 -23.19
CA TYR A 44 28.67 -20.76 -23.85
C TYR A 44 28.31 -22.20 -23.46
N ARG A 45 27.20 -22.38 -22.75
CA ARG A 45 26.63 -23.68 -22.43
C ARG A 45 25.26 -23.82 -23.14
N LYS A 46 24.99 -25.03 -23.65
CA LYS A 46 23.68 -25.33 -24.27
C LYS A 46 22.53 -24.94 -23.33
N PRO A 47 21.53 -24.20 -23.79
CA PRO A 47 20.44 -23.74 -22.94
C PRO A 47 19.61 -24.92 -22.42
N GLN A 48 19.60 -25.10 -21.10
CA GLN A 48 18.78 -26.12 -20.43
C GLN A 48 17.40 -25.52 -20.09
N ILE A 49 16.58 -25.30 -21.12
CA ILE A 49 15.32 -24.53 -21.04
C ILE A 49 14.41 -25.09 -19.94
N LEU A 50 14.14 -26.40 -19.94
CA LEU A 50 13.22 -27.01 -18.99
C LEU A 50 13.73 -26.89 -17.53
N LYS A 51 15.02 -27.16 -17.31
CA LYS A 51 15.61 -27.05 -15.97
C LYS A 51 15.64 -25.60 -15.47
N THR A 52 15.86 -24.65 -16.37
CA THR A 52 15.84 -23.22 -16.03
C THR A 52 14.42 -22.74 -15.69
N ILE A 53 13.41 -23.20 -16.45
CA ILE A 53 12.00 -22.85 -16.18
C ILE A 53 11.58 -23.40 -14.83
N VAL A 54 11.78 -24.70 -14.58
CA VAL A 54 11.37 -25.33 -13.32
C VAL A 54 12.10 -24.70 -12.14
N ARG A 55 13.40 -24.47 -12.24
CA ARG A 55 14.18 -23.84 -11.17
C ARG A 55 13.75 -22.40 -10.93
N SER A 56 13.55 -21.62 -11.99
CA SER A 56 13.10 -20.24 -11.89
C SER A 56 11.68 -20.14 -11.30
N LEU A 57 10.81 -21.05 -11.67
CA LEU A 57 9.44 -21.10 -11.15
C LEU A 57 9.42 -21.47 -9.66
N LEU A 58 10.14 -22.52 -9.27
CA LEU A 58 10.17 -22.97 -7.88
C LEU A 58 10.93 -22.00 -6.97
N ASP A 59 12.17 -21.65 -7.32
CA ASP A 59 13.02 -20.82 -6.46
C ASP A 59 12.47 -19.39 -6.32
N ARG A 60 11.98 -18.79 -7.42
CA ARG A 60 11.41 -17.44 -7.36
C ARG A 60 10.00 -17.41 -6.79
N THR A 61 9.12 -18.27 -7.29
CA THR A 61 7.69 -18.21 -6.90
C THR A 61 7.50 -18.64 -5.44
N LEU A 62 8.12 -19.74 -5.01
CA LEU A 62 8.03 -20.19 -3.62
C LEU A 62 8.69 -19.22 -2.65
N PHE A 63 9.83 -18.65 -3.03
CA PHE A 63 10.52 -17.68 -2.18
C PHE A 63 9.72 -16.37 -2.04
N VAL A 64 9.20 -15.84 -3.13
CA VAL A 64 8.35 -14.63 -3.13
C VAL A 64 7.05 -14.89 -2.39
N LEU A 65 6.39 -16.02 -2.66
CA LEU A 65 5.17 -16.43 -1.97
C LEU A 65 5.40 -16.59 -0.46
N GLY A 66 6.47 -17.28 -0.06
CA GLY A 66 6.81 -17.47 1.35
C GLY A 66 7.06 -16.13 2.06
N ARG A 67 7.76 -15.21 1.41
CA ARG A 67 7.98 -13.86 1.93
C ARG A 67 6.67 -13.06 2.02
N ALA A 68 5.82 -13.14 1.01
CA ALA A 68 4.52 -12.47 1.01
C ALA A 68 3.63 -12.98 2.14
N VAL A 69 3.53 -14.29 2.31
CA VAL A 69 2.75 -14.91 3.40
C VAL A 69 3.33 -14.55 4.77
N ALA A 70 4.65 -14.57 4.93
CA ALA A 70 5.30 -14.22 6.19
C ALA A 70 5.02 -12.77 6.64
N VAL A 71 4.74 -11.87 5.71
CA VAL A 71 4.39 -10.49 6.01
C VAL A 71 2.87 -10.29 6.10
N ALA A 72 2.12 -10.87 5.17
CA ALA A 72 0.66 -10.70 5.12
C ALA A 72 -0.09 -11.40 6.25
N ALA A 73 0.35 -12.58 6.68
CA ALA A 73 -0.32 -13.33 7.74
C ALA A 73 -0.29 -12.62 9.10
N PRO A 74 0.86 -12.11 9.61
CA PRO A 74 0.88 -11.31 10.83
C PRO A 74 0.09 -10.01 10.70
N ALA A 75 0.19 -9.32 9.56
CA ALA A 75 -0.56 -8.08 9.32
C ALA A 75 -2.07 -8.32 9.33
N GLY A 76 -2.54 -9.36 8.64
CA GLY A 76 -3.96 -9.77 8.67
C GLY A 76 -4.45 -10.14 10.06
N ALA A 77 -3.64 -10.86 10.84
CA ALA A 77 -3.96 -11.18 12.23
C ALA A 77 -4.09 -9.91 13.10
N ILE A 78 -3.19 -8.95 12.95
CA ILE A 78 -3.25 -7.66 13.66
C ILE A 78 -4.52 -6.90 13.28
N ILE A 79 -4.83 -6.79 12.01
CA ILE A 79 -6.05 -6.12 11.51
C ILE A 79 -7.28 -6.79 12.11
N TRP A 80 -7.33 -8.13 12.08
CA TRP A 80 -8.45 -8.88 12.63
C TRP A 80 -8.63 -8.65 14.12
N ILE A 81 -7.56 -8.68 14.90
CA ILE A 81 -7.59 -8.41 16.35
C ILE A 81 -8.09 -6.99 16.60
N LEU A 82 -7.53 -5.99 15.91
CA LEU A 82 -7.92 -4.59 16.09
C LEU A 82 -9.39 -4.33 15.76
N ALA A 83 -9.92 -5.01 14.75
CA ALA A 83 -11.30 -4.85 14.31
C ALA A 83 -12.30 -5.59 15.21
N ASN A 84 -11.94 -6.75 15.76
CA ASN A 84 -12.85 -7.64 16.47
C ASN A 84 -12.75 -7.54 18.00
N VAL A 85 -11.64 -7.02 18.54
CA VAL A 85 -11.51 -6.78 19.99
C VAL A 85 -12.19 -5.46 20.33
N HIS A 86 -13.21 -5.53 21.21
CA HIS A 86 -13.97 -4.38 21.68
C HIS A 86 -13.68 -4.12 23.16
N ILE A 87 -13.48 -2.87 23.50
CA ILE A 87 -13.37 -2.38 24.88
C ILE A 87 -14.51 -1.37 25.06
N ASN A 88 -15.43 -1.63 25.99
CA ASN A 88 -16.63 -0.81 26.21
C ASN A 88 -17.45 -0.57 24.94
N ASP A 89 -17.72 -1.63 24.17
CA ASP A 89 -18.46 -1.61 22.89
C ASP A 89 -17.80 -0.82 21.75
N ILE A 90 -16.56 -0.37 21.95
CA ILE A 90 -15.78 0.32 20.92
C ILE A 90 -14.66 -0.60 20.46
N SER A 91 -14.49 -0.77 19.14
CA SER A 91 -13.39 -1.58 18.59
C SER A 91 -12.03 -0.95 18.89
N LEU A 92 -11.03 -1.78 19.12
CA LEU A 92 -9.66 -1.32 19.35
C LEU A 92 -9.13 -0.52 18.16
N LEU A 93 -9.59 -0.87 16.95
CA LEU A 93 -9.30 -0.12 15.73
C LEU A 93 -9.75 1.34 15.85
N LYS A 94 -10.96 1.58 16.40
CA LYS A 94 -11.46 2.94 16.59
C LYS A 94 -10.63 3.74 17.59
N TYR A 95 -10.19 3.14 18.68
CA TYR A 95 -9.26 3.81 19.62
C TYR A 95 -7.96 4.24 18.93
N CYS A 96 -7.39 3.36 18.09
CA CYS A 96 -6.17 3.69 17.35
C CYS A 96 -6.41 4.79 16.31
N THR A 97 -7.55 4.77 15.62
CA THR A 97 -7.89 5.82 14.65
C THR A 97 -8.14 7.18 15.33
N ASP A 98 -8.84 7.20 16.45
CA ASP A 98 -9.10 8.43 17.22
C ASP A 98 -7.79 9.04 17.78
N PHE A 99 -6.81 8.20 18.13
CA PHE A 99 -5.49 8.64 18.55
C PHE A 99 -4.68 9.26 17.38
N LEU A 100 -4.84 8.73 16.17
CA LEU A 100 -4.14 9.21 14.99
C LEU A 100 -4.84 10.41 14.32
N ASP A 101 -6.10 10.67 14.63
CA ASP A 101 -6.92 11.71 14.00
C ASP A 101 -6.29 13.12 14.07
N PRO A 102 -5.74 13.60 15.23
CA PRO A 102 -5.11 14.91 15.28
C PRO A 102 -3.89 15.03 14.34
N PHE A 103 -3.15 13.97 14.12
CA PHE A 103 -2.03 13.93 13.17
C PHE A 103 -2.53 13.90 11.72
N GLY A 104 -3.61 13.16 11.46
CA GLY A 104 -4.22 13.08 10.15
C GLY A 104 -4.74 14.43 9.67
N ARG A 105 -5.46 15.12 10.52
CA ARG A 105 -6.02 16.45 10.21
C ARG A 105 -4.95 17.49 9.90
N PHE A 106 -3.78 17.37 10.51
CA PHE A 106 -2.65 18.26 10.21
C PHE A 106 -2.13 18.09 8.78
N ILE A 107 -2.22 16.88 8.24
CA ILE A 107 -1.75 16.52 6.88
C ILE A 107 -2.89 16.65 5.85
N GLY A 108 -4.15 16.80 6.28
CA GLY A 108 -5.33 16.89 5.41
C GLY A 108 -6.03 15.55 5.16
N VAL A 109 -5.73 14.53 5.98
CA VAL A 109 -6.37 13.22 6.00
C VAL A 109 -6.95 12.97 7.40
N ASP A 110 -7.75 11.91 7.58
CA ASP A 110 -8.24 11.52 8.90
C ASP A 110 -7.39 10.38 9.51
N GLY A 111 -7.62 10.09 10.79
CA GLY A 111 -6.91 9.02 11.51
C GLY A 111 -7.19 7.64 10.92
N VAL A 112 -8.35 7.43 10.29
CA VAL A 112 -8.71 6.18 9.62
C VAL A 112 -7.82 5.93 8.40
N ILE A 113 -7.58 6.97 7.60
CA ILE A 113 -6.71 6.88 6.43
C ILE A 113 -5.27 6.56 6.85
N ILE A 114 -4.73 7.25 7.87
CA ILE A 114 -3.38 6.95 8.38
C ILE A 114 -3.30 5.51 8.88
N MET A 115 -4.27 5.07 9.66
CA MET A 115 -4.29 3.71 10.18
C MET A 115 -4.38 2.68 9.06
N ALA A 116 -5.17 2.95 8.02
CA ALA A 116 -5.27 2.08 6.85
C ALA A 116 -3.94 1.98 6.09
N PHE A 117 -3.18 3.07 5.96
CA PHE A 117 -1.83 3.02 5.36
C PHE A 117 -0.84 2.23 6.23
N VAL A 118 -0.88 2.40 7.54
CA VAL A 118 -0.01 1.64 8.46
C VAL A 118 -0.30 0.14 8.37
N LEU A 119 -1.57 -0.25 8.40
CA LEU A 119 -2.00 -1.65 8.31
C LEU A 119 -1.88 -2.22 6.90
N GLY A 120 -2.10 -1.39 5.87
CA GLY A 120 -1.97 -1.75 4.46
C GLY A 120 -0.54 -1.73 3.93
N PHE A 121 0.45 -1.36 4.75
CA PHE A 121 1.85 -1.30 4.33
C PHE A 121 2.37 -2.57 3.65
N PRO A 122 1.99 -3.80 4.07
CA PRO A 122 2.40 -5.04 3.40
C PRO A 122 1.73 -5.27 2.05
N ALA A 123 0.53 -4.71 1.84
CA ALA A 123 -0.30 -4.92 0.66
C ALA A 123 -1.18 -3.69 0.41
N ASN A 124 -0.75 -2.82 -0.50
CA ASN A 124 -1.44 -1.56 -0.79
C ASN A 124 -2.90 -1.72 -1.20
N GLU A 125 -3.25 -2.86 -1.84
CA GLU A 125 -4.62 -3.17 -2.24
C GLU A 125 -5.58 -3.33 -1.04
N THR A 126 -5.06 -3.52 0.16
CA THR A 126 -5.89 -3.64 1.37
C THR A 126 -6.24 -2.30 2.00
N VAL A 127 -5.62 -1.20 1.60
CA VAL A 127 -5.84 0.14 2.19
C VAL A 127 -7.30 0.56 2.06
N ILE A 128 -7.88 0.50 0.87
CA ILE A 128 -9.29 0.90 0.63
C ILE A 128 -10.26 -0.01 1.39
N PRO A 129 -10.16 -1.35 1.33
CA PRO A 129 -10.98 -2.23 2.18
C PRO A 129 -10.86 -1.94 3.68
N ILE A 130 -9.69 -1.58 4.20
CA ILE A 130 -9.51 -1.24 5.62
C ILE A 130 -10.21 0.09 5.96
N ILE A 131 -10.14 1.09 5.09
CA ILE A 131 -10.86 2.36 5.24
C ILE A 131 -12.37 2.10 5.32
N ILE A 132 -12.91 1.34 4.37
CA ILE A 132 -14.33 0.98 4.31
C ILE A 132 -14.76 0.23 5.58
N MET A 133 -14.00 -0.79 5.98
CA MET A 133 -14.26 -1.56 7.20
C MET A 133 -14.29 -0.66 8.44
N SER A 134 -13.36 0.29 8.53
CA SER A 134 -13.26 1.21 9.66
C SER A 134 -14.44 2.17 9.72
N TYR A 135 -14.86 2.73 8.60
CA TYR A 135 -16.01 3.64 8.54
C TYR A 135 -17.33 2.93 8.80
N MET A 136 -17.46 1.68 8.38
CA MET A 136 -18.66 0.87 8.66
C MET A 136 -18.66 0.25 10.06
N ALA A 137 -17.57 0.35 10.80
CA ALA A 137 -17.35 -0.36 12.06
C ALA A 137 -17.63 -1.88 11.93
N SER A 138 -17.36 -2.46 10.74
CA SER A 138 -17.53 -3.89 10.49
C SER A 138 -16.26 -4.65 10.89
N GLY A 139 -16.40 -5.82 11.49
CA GLY A 139 -15.25 -6.65 11.87
C GLY A 139 -14.64 -7.45 10.73
N THR A 140 -15.09 -7.24 9.49
CA THR A 140 -14.63 -7.94 8.29
C THR A 140 -14.34 -6.97 7.16
N LEU A 141 -13.37 -7.33 6.32
CA LEU A 141 -13.10 -6.57 5.10
C LEU A 141 -14.28 -6.72 4.14
N VAL A 142 -14.82 -5.57 3.72
CA VAL A 142 -15.97 -5.50 2.81
C VAL A 142 -15.50 -4.89 1.50
N ASP A 143 -15.90 -5.52 0.40
CA ASP A 143 -15.68 -5.00 -0.93
C ASP A 143 -17.00 -4.43 -1.48
N TYR A 144 -16.95 -3.23 -2.03
CA TYR A 144 -18.12 -2.56 -2.59
C TYR A 144 -18.22 -2.83 -4.08
N SER A 145 -19.34 -3.41 -4.49
CA SER A 145 -19.66 -3.64 -5.90
C SER A 145 -20.28 -2.43 -6.60
N SER A 146 -20.67 -1.37 -5.86
CA SER A 146 -21.29 -0.16 -6.41
C SER A 146 -20.51 1.09 -6.05
N TYR A 147 -20.08 1.83 -7.07
CA TYR A 147 -19.36 3.10 -6.92
C TYR A 147 -20.18 4.18 -6.20
N ASP A 148 -21.51 4.20 -6.40
CA ASP A 148 -22.38 5.19 -5.77
C ASP A 148 -22.44 5.03 -4.26
N GLN A 149 -22.48 3.79 -3.76
CA GLN A 149 -22.48 3.51 -2.33
C GLN A 149 -21.13 3.87 -1.70
N LEU A 150 -20.02 3.56 -2.38
CA LEU A 150 -18.70 3.93 -1.94
C LEU A 150 -18.55 5.45 -1.87
N PHE A 151 -18.99 6.17 -2.90
CA PHE A 151 -18.94 7.63 -2.93
C PHE A 151 -19.77 8.26 -1.79
N GLN A 152 -20.96 7.73 -1.53
CA GLN A 152 -21.79 8.19 -0.41
C GLN A 152 -21.10 7.94 0.94
N LEU A 153 -20.54 6.75 1.16
CA LEU A 153 -19.82 6.43 2.39
C LEU A 153 -18.65 7.38 2.64
N LEU A 154 -17.82 7.61 1.64
CA LEU A 154 -16.67 8.50 1.75
C LEU A 154 -17.10 9.96 1.98
N SER A 155 -18.11 10.44 1.23
CA SER A 155 -18.63 11.80 1.39
C SER A 155 -19.24 12.02 2.77
N MET A 156 -19.97 11.04 3.34
CA MET A 156 -20.53 11.11 4.68
C MET A 156 -19.44 11.18 5.78
N ASN A 157 -18.28 10.62 5.53
CA ASN A 157 -17.12 10.67 6.42
C ASN A 157 -16.19 11.86 6.13
N GLY A 158 -16.67 12.86 5.39
CA GLY A 158 -15.95 14.13 5.21
C GLY A 158 -14.86 14.10 4.14
N TRP A 159 -14.85 13.10 3.26
CA TRP A 159 -13.90 13.07 2.15
C TRP A 159 -14.15 14.23 1.17
N THR A 160 -13.09 14.94 0.89
CA THR A 160 -13.04 16.00 -0.12
C THR A 160 -12.14 15.58 -1.27
N ILE A 161 -12.15 16.35 -2.35
CA ILE A 161 -11.22 16.15 -3.47
C ILE A 161 -9.76 16.23 -2.96
N THR A 162 -9.49 17.13 -2.02
CA THR A 162 -8.16 17.25 -1.40
C THR A 162 -7.75 15.98 -0.68
N THR A 163 -8.65 15.41 0.15
CA THR A 163 -8.42 14.14 0.85
C THR A 163 -8.15 13.01 -0.13
N ALA A 164 -8.95 12.89 -1.19
CA ALA A 164 -8.74 11.88 -2.22
C ALA A 164 -7.39 12.02 -2.92
N VAL A 165 -6.98 13.23 -3.26
CA VAL A 165 -5.68 13.49 -3.89
C VAL A 165 -4.53 13.16 -2.92
N CYS A 166 -4.63 13.55 -1.64
CA CYS A 166 -3.63 13.22 -0.62
C CYS A 166 -3.51 11.72 -0.37
N THR A 167 -4.61 10.97 -0.53
CA THR A 167 -4.61 9.51 -0.35
C THR A 167 -3.99 8.77 -1.55
N ILE A 168 -4.04 9.36 -2.76
CA ILE A 168 -3.49 8.76 -3.99
C ILE A 168 -2.00 9.05 -4.17
N ILE A 169 -1.52 10.18 -3.68
CA ILE A 169 -0.10 10.62 -3.76
C ILE A 169 0.74 9.98 -2.68
#